data_0f212a72879e1330784061d309d2fc61
#
_entry.id   0f212a72879e1330784061d309d2fc61
#
_cell.length_a   1.000
_cell.length_b   1.000
_cell.length_c   1.000
_cell.angle_alpha   90.00
_cell.angle_beta   90.00
_cell.angle_gamma   90.00
#
_symmetry.space_group_name_H-M   'P 1'
#
loop_
_entity.id
_entity.type
_entity.pdbx_description
1 polymer ?
#
loop_
_entity_poly.entity_id
_entity_poly.type
_entity_poly.pdbx_seq_one_letter_code
_entity_poly.pdbx_strand_id
1 'polypeptide(L)'
;HLKNNFDVRIATDERGTKFINKQDYEYNLIKVPNLFSNIWSLPLKLFKIIYVIFESYNYLKKNNITKIISTGGYMSFPFCFASLFLNCEIVLFEPNSVIGRSNKYMIKIAKKILCYDKNLKLFPKKYFDKIALIAPILRKEIYEAEKNPQHLQKKVIKILIVGGSQGSIFLINK
;
A
#
# COMPACT_ATOMS: atom_id res chain seq x y z
N HIS A 1 -2.16 3.07 15.80
CA HIS A 1 -0.96 3.85 16.18
C HIS A 1 -0.90 5.21 15.47
N LEU A 2 -1.11 5.33 14.15
CA LEU A 2 -1.04 6.61 13.44
C LEU A 2 -2.11 7.62 13.91
N LYS A 3 -3.32 7.18 14.22
CA LYS A 3 -4.43 8.04 14.68
C LYS A 3 -4.15 8.80 15.97
N ASN A 4 -3.26 8.29 16.80
CA ASN A 4 -2.97 8.95 18.08
C ASN A 4 -2.21 10.28 17.90
N ASN A 5 -1.51 10.44 16.77
CA ASN A 5 -0.63 11.59 16.53
C ASN A 5 -0.97 12.34 15.23
N PHE A 6 -1.90 11.81 14.41
CA PHE A 6 -2.23 12.38 13.10
C PHE A 6 -3.73 12.30 12.82
N ASP A 7 -4.27 13.31 12.12
CA ASP A 7 -5.57 13.17 11.47
C ASP A 7 -5.41 12.27 10.24
N VAL A 8 -5.84 11.02 10.36
CA VAL A 8 -5.65 10.00 9.33
C VAL A 8 -6.94 9.83 8.54
N ARG A 9 -6.83 10.06 7.24
CA ARG A 9 -7.88 9.82 6.27
C ARG A 9 -7.51 8.70 5.34
N ILE A 10 -8.46 7.81 5.04
CA ILE A 10 -8.25 6.66 4.17
C ILE A 10 -8.91 6.91 2.81
N ALA A 11 -8.17 6.62 1.76
CA ALA A 11 -8.69 6.60 0.40
C ALA A 11 -8.52 5.20 -0.18
N THR A 12 -9.59 4.62 -0.72
CA THR A 12 -9.59 3.24 -1.21
C THR A 12 -10.59 3.01 -2.33
N ASP A 13 -10.49 1.87 -3.00
CA ASP A 13 -11.50 1.39 -3.97
C ASP A 13 -12.51 0.42 -3.30
N GLU A 14 -13.49 -0.04 -4.09
CA GLU A 14 -14.50 -1.00 -3.62
C GLU A 14 -13.91 -2.31 -3.08
N ARG A 15 -12.72 -2.70 -3.55
CA ARG A 15 -12.04 -3.92 -3.08
C ARG A 15 -11.45 -3.73 -1.68
N GLY A 16 -10.88 -2.56 -1.45
CA GLY A 16 -10.28 -2.23 -0.14
C GLY A 16 -11.31 -1.98 0.94
N THR A 17 -12.55 -1.55 0.61
CA THR A 17 -13.61 -1.32 1.60
C THR A 17 -13.97 -2.55 2.42
N LYS A 18 -13.77 -3.75 1.84
CA LYS A 18 -14.04 -5.02 2.52
C LYS A 18 -13.15 -5.26 3.74
N PHE A 19 -12.01 -4.58 3.82
CA PHE A 19 -11.02 -4.72 4.88
C PHE A 19 -11.03 -3.55 5.88
N ILE A 20 -11.92 -2.55 5.67
CA ILE A 20 -12.02 -1.38 6.53
C ILE A 20 -13.31 -1.46 7.34
N ASN A 21 -13.15 -1.46 8.67
CA ASN A 21 -14.31 -1.31 9.53
C ASN A 21 -14.76 0.15 9.51
N LYS A 22 -15.99 0.39 9.04
CA LYS A 22 -16.59 1.73 8.94
C LYS A 22 -16.77 2.43 10.28
N GLN A 23 -16.87 1.67 11.36
CA GLN A 23 -17.00 2.23 12.72
C GLN A 23 -15.70 2.86 13.20
N ASP A 24 -14.54 2.34 12.71
CA ASP A 24 -13.24 2.78 13.19
C ASP A 24 -12.62 3.85 12.28
N TYR A 25 -12.99 3.86 10.99
CA TYR A 25 -12.34 4.72 10.00
C TYR A 25 -13.31 5.30 8.99
N GLU A 26 -13.26 6.62 8.83
CA GLU A 26 -13.82 7.28 7.67
C GLU A 26 -12.92 7.02 6.45
N TYR A 27 -13.54 6.68 5.32
CA TYR A 27 -12.78 6.50 4.09
C TYR A 27 -13.46 7.19 2.91
N ASN A 28 -12.64 7.65 1.98
CA ASN A 28 -13.10 8.17 0.71
C ASN A 28 -13.01 7.07 -0.37
N LEU A 29 -14.15 6.78 -1.00
CA LEU A 29 -14.22 5.81 -2.08
C LEU A 29 -13.86 6.46 -3.41
N ILE A 30 -12.88 5.87 -4.10
CA ILE A 30 -12.40 6.39 -5.38
C ILE A 30 -12.60 5.36 -6.47
N LYS A 31 -13.21 5.80 -7.56
CA LYS A 31 -13.47 4.99 -8.74
C LYS A 31 -12.45 5.32 -9.83
N VAL A 32 -11.28 4.69 -9.77
CA VAL A 32 -10.28 4.83 -10.83
C VAL A 32 -10.58 3.83 -11.94
N PRO A 33 -10.73 4.27 -13.20
CA PRO A 33 -10.99 3.39 -14.31
C PRO A 33 -9.82 2.45 -14.58
N ASN A 34 -10.10 1.18 -14.86
CA ASN A 34 -9.06 0.23 -15.27
C ASN A 34 -8.62 0.52 -16.70
N LEU A 35 -7.39 0.99 -16.87
CA LEU A 35 -6.81 1.31 -18.17
C LEU A 35 -6.61 0.11 -19.08
N PHE A 36 -6.45 -1.09 -18.51
CA PHE A 36 -6.03 -2.28 -19.24
C PHE A 36 -7.19 -3.11 -19.80
N SER A 37 -8.47 -2.70 -19.61
CA SER A 37 -9.61 -3.55 -19.92
C SER A 37 -10.09 -3.49 -21.38
N ASN A 38 -9.93 -2.40 -22.12
CA ASN A 38 -10.31 -2.29 -23.53
C ASN A 38 -9.62 -1.10 -24.19
N ILE A 39 -8.91 -1.33 -25.28
CA ILE A 39 -8.09 -0.31 -25.94
C ILE A 39 -8.94 0.74 -26.67
N TRP A 40 -10.10 0.36 -27.20
CA TRP A 40 -11.01 1.28 -27.92
C TRP A 40 -11.65 2.35 -27.01
N SER A 41 -11.72 2.09 -25.70
CA SER A 41 -12.23 3.05 -24.70
C SER A 41 -11.12 3.90 -24.06
N LEU A 42 -9.89 3.83 -24.57
CA LEU A 42 -8.71 4.51 -23.99
C LEU A 42 -8.92 6.04 -23.88
N PRO A 43 -9.40 6.77 -24.91
CA PRO A 43 -9.61 8.22 -24.80
C PRO A 43 -10.58 8.58 -23.66
N LEU A 44 -11.72 7.90 -23.58
CA LEU A 44 -12.70 8.12 -22.49
C LEU A 44 -12.14 7.82 -21.11
N LYS A 45 -11.27 6.80 -20.99
CA LYS A 45 -10.61 6.47 -19.74
C LYS A 45 -9.58 7.52 -19.35
N LEU A 46 -8.86 8.09 -20.30
CA LEU A 46 -7.93 9.19 -20.04
C LEU A 46 -8.67 10.42 -19.49
N PHE A 47 -9.79 10.81 -20.09
CA PHE A 47 -10.63 11.87 -19.55
C PHE A 47 -11.11 11.57 -18.12
N LYS A 48 -11.55 10.34 -17.85
CA LYS A 48 -11.93 9.91 -16.50
C LYS A 48 -10.78 9.99 -15.51
N ILE A 49 -9.55 9.63 -15.92
CA ILE A 49 -8.38 9.75 -15.05
C ILE A 49 -8.07 11.20 -14.73
N ILE A 50 -8.11 12.09 -15.73
CA ILE A 50 -7.91 13.54 -15.52
C ILE A 50 -8.94 14.05 -14.53
N TYR A 51 -10.20 13.67 -14.70
CA TYR A 51 -11.27 14.02 -13.75
C TYR A 51 -10.97 13.52 -12.33
N VAL A 52 -10.55 12.25 -12.16
CA VAL A 52 -10.22 11.70 -10.85
C VAL A 52 -8.98 12.36 -10.24
N ILE A 53 -8.01 12.78 -11.05
CA ILE A 53 -6.87 13.59 -10.57
C ILE A 53 -7.34 14.94 -10.02
N PHE A 54 -8.26 15.59 -10.73
CA PHE A 54 -8.84 16.87 -10.28
C PHE A 54 -9.66 16.69 -8.98
N GLU A 55 -10.48 15.66 -8.89
CA GLU A 55 -11.17 15.30 -7.64
C GLU A 55 -10.19 15.04 -6.50
N SER A 56 -9.10 14.30 -6.78
CA SER A 56 -8.05 14.03 -5.79
C SER A 56 -7.36 15.31 -5.33
N TYR A 57 -7.08 16.23 -6.25
CA TYR A 57 -6.51 17.54 -5.93
C TYR A 57 -7.43 18.34 -4.99
N ASN A 58 -8.72 18.43 -5.34
CA ASN A 58 -9.70 19.14 -4.51
C ASN A 58 -9.84 18.50 -3.12
N TYR A 59 -9.83 17.17 -3.06
CA TYR A 59 -9.88 16.44 -1.80
C TYR A 59 -8.66 16.72 -0.92
N LEU A 60 -7.45 16.64 -1.48
CA LEU A 60 -6.20 16.91 -0.76
C LEU A 60 -6.18 18.34 -0.23
N LYS A 61 -6.56 19.30 -1.07
CA LYS A 61 -6.59 20.72 -0.73
C LYS A 61 -7.64 21.03 0.34
N LYS A 62 -8.87 20.56 0.16
CA LYS A 62 -9.98 20.77 1.11
C LYS A 62 -9.68 20.24 2.51
N ASN A 63 -9.00 19.11 2.59
CA ASN A 63 -8.68 18.45 3.85
C ASN A 63 -7.28 18.80 4.38
N ASN A 64 -6.58 19.76 3.78
CA ASN A 64 -5.23 20.19 4.17
C ASN A 64 -4.24 19.00 4.33
N ILE A 65 -4.31 18.03 3.40
CA ILE A 65 -3.44 16.86 3.46
C ILE A 65 -2.00 17.27 3.13
N THR A 66 -1.11 17.07 4.07
CA THR A 66 0.32 17.39 3.93
C THR A 66 1.19 16.19 3.61
N LYS A 67 0.67 14.97 3.83
CA LYS A 67 1.41 13.73 3.61
C LYS A 67 0.52 12.61 3.08
N ILE A 68 0.98 11.92 2.05
CA ILE A 68 0.34 10.73 1.49
C ILE A 68 1.23 9.53 1.77
N ILE A 69 0.64 8.48 2.36
CA ILE A 69 1.27 7.16 2.44
C ILE A 69 0.58 6.26 1.41
N SER A 70 1.30 5.91 0.36
CA SER A 70 0.78 5.06 -0.72
C SER A 70 1.28 3.63 -0.56
N THR A 71 0.35 2.68 -0.50
CA THR A 71 0.64 1.24 -0.51
C THR A 71 0.77 0.68 -1.94
N GLY A 72 0.78 1.56 -2.93
CA GLY A 72 0.82 1.17 -4.34
C GLY A 72 -0.55 0.87 -4.93
N GLY A 73 -0.54 0.21 -6.07
CA GLY A 73 -1.75 -0.02 -6.87
C GLY A 73 -2.12 1.17 -7.75
N TYR A 74 -2.96 0.94 -8.77
CA TYR A 74 -3.37 1.99 -9.71
C TYR A 74 -4.24 3.08 -9.06
N MET A 75 -4.84 2.77 -7.93
CA MET A 75 -5.66 3.67 -7.12
C MET A 75 -4.89 4.84 -6.53
N SER A 76 -3.63 4.63 -6.19
CA SER A 76 -2.80 5.69 -5.59
C SER A 76 -2.33 6.73 -6.61
N PHE A 77 -2.35 6.39 -7.91
CA PHE A 77 -1.84 7.26 -8.96
C PHE A 77 -2.47 8.65 -8.99
N PRO A 78 -3.81 8.82 -8.98
CA PRO A 78 -4.43 10.14 -9.03
C PRO A 78 -4.04 11.02 -7.85
N PHE A 79 -3.97 10.47 -6.63
CA PHE A 79 -3.55 11.21 -5.44
C PHE A 79 -2.07 11.59 -5.48
N CYS A 80 -1.20 10.64 -5.83
CA CYS A 80 0.22 10.90 -5.93
C CYS A 80 0.52 11.94 -7.04
N PHE A 81 -0.24 11.90 -8.14
CA PHE A 81 -0.08 12.89 -9.20
C PHE A 81 -0.63 14.27 -8.78
N ALA A 82 -1.80 14.32 -8.16
CA ALA A 82 -2.40 15.55 -7.65
C ALA A 82 -1.53 16.22 -6.59
N SER A 83 -0.82 15.45 -5.77
CA SER A 83 0.08 15.98 -4.73
C SER A 83 1.26 16.77 -5.28
N LEU A 84 1.65 16.57 -6.54
CA LEU A 84 2.70 17.36 -7.21
C LEU A 84 2.34 18.85 -7.35
N PHE A 85 1.05 19.18 -7.35
CA PHE A 85 0.54 20.54 -7.42
C PHE A 85 0.26 21.14 -6.04
N LEU A 86 0.59 20.42 -4.98
CA LEU A 86 0.38 20.81 -3.59
C LEU A 86 1.68 20.55 -2.82
N ASN A 87 1.88 21.23 -1.70
CA ASN A 87 3.00 20.95 -0.79
C ASN A 87 2.72 19.67 0.03
N CYS A 88 2.49 18.56 -0.67
CA CYS A 88 2.12 17.29 -0.06
C CYS A 88 3.23 16.25 -0.29
N GLU A 89 3.82 15.75 0.78
CA GLU A 89 4.88 14.75 0.72
C GLU A 89 4.32 13.38 0.39
N ILE A 90 5.00 12.65 -0.50
CA ILE A 90 4.66 11.26 -0.81
C ILE A 90 5.64 10.33 -0.12
N VAL A 91 5.11 9.38 0.63
CA VAL A 91 5.82 8.25 1.20
C VAL A 91 5.24 6.98 0.59
N LEU A 92 6.08 6.16 -0.03
CA LEU A 92 5.66 4.87 -0.56
C LEU A 92 5.85 3.79 0.50
N PHE A 93 4.93 2.85 0.58
CA PHE A 93 5.07 1.65 1.37
C PHE A 93 5.13 0.44 0.44
N GLU A 94 6.24 -0.29 0.46
CA GLU A 94 6.47 -1.50 -0.32
C GLU A 94 6.78 -2.68 0.61
N PRO A 95 5.78 -3.48 0.94
CA PRO A 95 5.99 -4.64 1.83
C PRO A 95 6.63 -5.84 1.13
N ASN A 96 6.68 -5.84 -0.20
CA ASN A 96 7.19 -6.97 -0.98
C ASN A 96 8.70 -6.85 -1.22
N SER A 97 9.37 -7.99 -1.45
CA SER A 97 10.77 -8.03 -1.83
C SER A 97 11.03 -7.58 -3.29
N VAL A 98 9.98 -7.35 -4.06
CA VAL A 98 10.04 -6.84 -5.44
C VAL A 98 9.21 -5.57 -5.51
N ILE A 99 9.78 -4.49 -6.05
CA ILE A 99 9.02 -3.26 -6.16
C ILE A 99 7.82 -3.41 -7.10
N GLY A 100 6.65 -3.04 -6.59
CA GLY A 100 5.42 -3.04 -7.36
C GLY A 100 5.44 -2.05 -8.52
N ARG A 101 4.76 -2.37 -9.64
CA ARG A 101 4.76 -1.52 -10.85
C ARG A 101 4.32 -0.08 -10.56
N SER A 102 3.27 0.11 -9.78
CA SER A 102 2.77 1.43 -9.41
C SER A 102 3.82 2.21 -8.61
N ASN A 103 4.39 1.60 -7.57
CA ASN A 103 5.42 2.22 -6.75
C ASN A 103 6.65 2.59 -7.59
N LYS A 104 7.05 1.75 -8.56
CA LYS A 104 8.17 2.02 -9.46
C LYS A 104 8.04 3.35 -10.21
N TYR A 105 6.84 3.70 -10.67
CA TYR A 105 6.59 4.98 -11.34
C TYR A 105 6.64 6.16 -10.37
N MET A 106 6.26 5.93 -9.10
CA MET A 106 6.19 6.97 -8.08
C MET A 106 7.52 7.24 -7.34
N ILE A 107 8.54 6.39 -7.50
CA ILE A 107 9.86 6.54 -6.83
C ILE A 107 10.44 7.94 -7.03
N LYS A 108 10.34 8.49 -8.25
CA LYS A 108 10.93 9.80 -8.57
C LYS A 108 10.39 10.90 -7.67
N ILE A 109 9.09 10.90 -7.44
CA ILE A 109 8.37 11.95 -6.70
C ILE A 109 8.23 11.64 -5.22
N ALA A 110 8.48 10.40 -4.81
CA ALA A 110 8.44 10.02 -3.41
C ALA A 110 9.62 10.62 -2.63
N LYS A 111 9.35 11.07 -1.41
CA LYS A 111 10.36 11.52 -0.46
C LYS A 111 11.06 10.35 0.21
N LYS A 112 10.28 9.34 0.61
CA LYS A 112 10.77 8.11 1.25
C LYS A 112 10.00 6.88 0.77
N ILE A 113 10.67 5.73 0.93
CA ILE A 113 10.11 4.41 0.60
C ILE A 113 10.31 3.53 1.81
N LEU A 114 9.19 3.19 2.48
CA LEU A 114 9.18 2.30 3.63
C LEU A 114 9.14 0.86 3.12
N CYS A 115 10.05 0.03 3.57
CA CYS A 115 10.10 -1.38 3.20
C CYS A 115 10.68 -2.22 4.35
N TYR A 116 10.56 -3.54 4.22
CA TYR A 116 11.08 -4.49 5.21
C TYR A 116 12.51 -4.95 4.91
N ASP A 117 12.97 -4.80 3.65
CA ASP A 117 14.30 -5.20 3.21
C ASP A 117 14.91 -4.11 2.32
N LYS A 118 16.23 -3.89 2.48
CA LYS A 118 16.99 -2.98 1.63
C LYS A 118 17.17 -3.53 0.21
N ASN A 119 17.18 -4.85 0.07
CA ASN A 119 17.48 -5.55 -1.19
C ASN A 119 16.23 -5.71 -2.05
N LEU A 120 15.48 -4.64 -2.28
CA LEU A 120 14.33 -4.65 -3.17
C LEU A 120 14.74 -5.00 -4.59
N LYS A 121 14.23 -6.12 -5.11
CA LYS A 121 14.45 -6.50 -6.50
C LYS A 121 13.82 -5.50 -7.45
N LEU A 122 14.48 -5.26 -8.60
CA LEU A 122 14.09 -4.31 -9.64
C LEU A 122 14.04 -2.85 -9.18
N PHE A 123 14.61 -2.53 -8.01
CA PHE A 123 14.67 -1.18 -7.49
C PHE A 123 15.84 -0.41 -8.13
N PRO A 124 15.64 0.81 -8.65
CA PRO A 124 16.70 1.59 -9.28
C PRO A 124 17.73 2.08 -8.23
N LYS A 125 19.00 1.69 -8.41
CA LYS A 125 20.10 2.00 -7.48
C LYS A 125 20.21 3.49 -7.10
N LYS A 126 19.92 4.38 -8.06
CA LYS A 126 19.99 5.84 -7.86
C LYS A 126 19.05 6.44 -6.82
N TYR A 127 18.09 5.64 -6.30
CA TYR A 127 17.13 6.05 -5.28
C TYR A 127 17.26 5.28 -3.96
N PHE A 128 18.37 4.56 -3.76
CA PHE A 128 18.61 3.81 -2.53
C PHE A 128 18.64 4.67 -1.28
N ASP A 129 19.02 5.94 -1.41
CA ASP A 129 18.97 6.96 -0.36
C ASP A 129 17.54 7.24 0.17
N LYS A 130 16.51 6.95 -0.64
CA LYS A 130 15.10 7.10 -0.24
C LYS A 130 14.58 5.93 0.59
N ILE A 131 15.28 4.80 0.64
CA ILE A 131 14.85 3.60 1.37
C ILE A 131 14.94 3.85 2.88
N ALA A 132 13.84 3.60 3.58
CA ALA A 132 13.77 3.57 5.03
C ALA A 132 13.23 2.20 5.48
N LEU A 133 14.02 1.48 6.25
CA LEU A 133 13.60 0.20 6.81
C LEU A 133 12.63 0.42 7.97
N ILE A 134 11.60 -0.38 7.97
CA ILE A 134 10.65 -0.45 9.08
C ILE A 134 10.48 -1.90 9.53
N ALA A 135 10.12 -2.08 10.80
CA ALA A 135 9.72 -3.39 11.30
C ALA A 135 8.44 -3.86 10.60
N PRO A 136 8.27 -5.19 10.40
CA PRO A 136 7.05 -5.73 9.83
C PRO A 136 5.80 -5.27 10.61
N ILE A 137 4.79 -4.77 9.88
CA ILE A 137 3.52 -4.39 10.47
C ILE A 137 2.68 -5.65 10.60
N LEU A 138 2.59 -6.17 11.81
CA LEU A 138 1.83 -7.38 12.14
C LEU A 138 0.44 -7.00 12.67
N ARG A 139 -0.49 -7.93 12.57
CA ARG A 139 -1.81 -7.80 13.20
C ARG A 139 -1.68 -7.84 14.72
N LYS A 140 -2.59 -7.16 15.41
CA LYS A 140 -2.58 -7.06 16.87
C LYS A 140 -2.57 -8.42 17.56
N GLU A 141 -3.32 -9.38 17.02
CA GLU A 141 -3.44 -10.76 17.51
C GLU A 141 -2.09 -11.48 17.54
N ILE A 142 -1.19 -11.18 16.59
CA ILE A 142 0.16 -11.78 16.54
C ILE A 142 1.03 -11.21 17.66
N TYR A 143 0.97 -9.91 17.93
CA TYR A 143 1.69 -9.30 19.06
C TYR A 143 1.16 -9.79 20.42
N GLU A 144 -0.14 -10.06 20.53
CA GLU A 144 -0.73 -10.58 21.75
C GLU A 144 -0.38 -12.07 21.97
N ALA A 145 -0.30 -12.86 20.90
CA ALA A 145 0.12 -14.27 20.98
C ALA A 145 1.59 -14.42 21.42
N GLU A 146 2.47 -13.49 21.02
CA GLU A 146 3.88 -13.50 21.45
C GLU A 146 4.04 -13.27 22.96
N LYS A 147 3.14 -12.46 23.57
CA LYS A 147 3.16 -12.17 25.01
C LYS A 147 2.77 -13.36 25.91
N ASN A 148 2.10 -14.36 25.34
CA ASN A 148 1.68 -15.59 26.03
C ASN A 148 2.24 -16.81 25.32
N PRO A 149 3.56 -17.06 25.38
CA PRO A 149 4.13 -18.29 24.84
C PRO A 149 3.56 -19.47 25.64
N GLN A 150 2.67 -20.26 25.04
CA GLN A 150 2.29 -21.53 25.62
C GLN A 150 3.54 -22.39 25.71
N HIS A 151 3.98 -22.71 26.91
CA HIS A 151 5.14 -23.56 27.14
C HIS A 151 4.92 -24.89 26.43
N LEU A 152 5.62 -25.10 25.32
CA LEU A 152 5.66 -26.34 24.59
C LEU A 152 6.53 -27.36 25.37
N GLN A 153 5.99 -27.93 26.44
CA GLN A 153 6.60 -29.06 27.16
C GLN A 153 6.39 -30.40 26.44
N LYS A 154 6.34 -30.45 25.12
CA LYS A 154 6.11 -31.71 24.42
C LYS A 154 7.32 -32.10 23.56
N LYS A 155 7.75 -33.37 23.73
CA LYS A 155 8.81 -34.06 22.95
C LYS A 155 8.52 -34.12 21.44
N VAL A 156 7.33 -33.76 20.99
CA VAL A 156 6.91 -33.84 19.59
C VAL A 156 6.74 -32.43 19.03
N ILE A 157 7.54 -32.10 18.01
CA ILE A 157 7.41 -30.85 17.27
C ILE A 157 6.26 -31.03 16.29
N LYS A 158 5.24 -30.17 16.40
CA LYS A 158 4.16 -30.09 15.43
C LYS A 158 4.51 -28.95 14.46
N ILE A 159 4.63 -29.31 13.18
CA ILE A 159 4.95 -28.35 12.11
C ILE A 159 3.68 -28.12 11.30
N LEU A 160 3.25 -26.87 11.20
CA LEU A 160 2.21 -26.44 10.27
C LEU A 160 2.86 -25.67 9.11
N ILE A 161 2.70 -26.16 7.89
CA ILE A 161 3.16 -25.50 6.68
C ILE A 161 1.98 -24.76 6.07
N VAL A 162 2.08 -23.42 5.94
CA VAL A 162 1.03 -22.61 5.37
C VAL A 162 1.57 -21.94 4.12
N GLY A 163 0.96 -22.22 2.98
CA GLY A 163 1.28 -21.61 1.69
C GLY A 163 0.19 -20.61 1.27
N GLY A 164 0.58 -19.52 0.61
CA GLY A 164 -0.37 -18.66 -0.09
C GLY A 164 -0.92 -19.35 -1.36
N SER A 165 -1.97 -18.77 -1.94
CA SER A 165 -2.71 -19.34 -3.10
C SER A 165 -1.84 -19.69 -4.32
N GLN A 166 -0.67 -19.07 -4.48
CA GLN A 166 0.26 -19.33 -5.59
C GLN A 166 1.51 -20.11 -5.17
N GLY A 167 1.79 -20.24 -3.87
CA GLY A 167 3.00 -20.89 -3.34
C GLY A 167 2.80 -22.33 -2.83
N SER A 168 1.56 -22.75 -2.62
CA SER A 168 1.25 -24.07 -2.03
C SER A 168 1.67 -25.25 -2.90
N ILE A 169 1.59 -25.14 -4.22
CA ILE A 169 1.96 -26.20 -5.17
C ILE A 169 3.44 -26.55 -5.06
N PHE A 170 4.30 -25.54 -4.89
CA PHE A 170 5.75 -25.75 -4.75
C PHE A 170 6.14 -26.47 -3.45
N LEU A 171 5.37 -26.26 -2.37
CA LEU A 171 5.63 -26.87 -1.07
C LEU A 171 5.11 -28.33 -0.97
N ILE A 172 4.11 -28.68 -1.79
CA ILE A 172 3.50 -30.01 -1.79
C ILE A 172 4.31 -31.01 -2.64
N ASN A 173 5.03 -30.55 -3.67
CA ASN A 173 5.76 -31.39 -4.61
C ASN A 173 7.24 -31.61 -4.24
N LYS A 174 7.65 -31.32 -3.03
CA LYS A 174 8.93 -31.69 -2.42
C LYS A 174 8.72 -32.45 -1.13
#